data_4b2ff298abed7b986ddb5c214fa1f070
#
_entry.id   4b2ff298abed7b986ddb5c214fa1f070
#
_cell.length_a   1.000
_cell.length_b   1.000
_cell.length_c   1.000
_cell.angle_alpha   90.00
_cell.angle_beta   90.00
_cell.angle_gamma   90.00
#
_symmetry.space_group_name_H-M   'P 1'
#
loop_
_entity.id
_entity.type
_entity.pdbx_description
1 polymer ?
#
loop_
_entity_poly.entity_id
_entity_poly.type
_entity_poly.pdbx_seq_one_letter_code
_entity_poly.pdbx_strand_id
1 'polypeptide(L)'
;MAAKALCQFLDADAEQAAALLRAAGNPRRLLVLCLLIENGEMSVGSLLEHLDLSQSALSQHLARMREEGLVTYRRASQTLYYRIDDERVRQLIAALKDIYSPQQA
;
A
#
# COMPACT_ATOMS: atom_id res chain seq x y z
N MET A 1 2.23 -3.67 -32.51
CA MET A 1 2.42 -4.88 -31.75
C MET A 1 2.57 -4.61 -30.26
N ALA A 2 3.47 -3.72 -29.88
CA ALA A 2 3.67 -3.44 -28.45
C ALA A 2 2.41 -2.94 -27.76
N ALA A 3 1.69 -2.02 -28.41
CA ALA A 3 0.46 -1.48 -27.83
C ALA A 3 -0.61 -2.57 -27.67
N LYS A 4 -0.66 -3.48 -28.62
CA LYS A 4 -1.64 -4.56 -28.58
C LYS A 4 -1.32 -5.54 -27.44
N ALA A 5 -0.04 -5.86 -27.27
CA ALA A 5 0.39 -6.75 -26.18
C ALA A 5 0.06 -6.13 -24.82
N LEU A 6 0.27 -4.83 -24.70
CA LEU A 6 -0.04 -4.11 -23.45
C LEU A 6 -1.55 -4.14 -23.18
N CYS A 7 -2.36 -3.92 -24.19
CA CYS A 7 -3.80 -3.95 -24.00
C CYS A 7 -4.29 -5.34 -23.61
N GLN A 8 -3.72 -6.38 -24.20
CA GLN A 8 -4.10 -7.73 -23.85
C GLN A 8 -3.78 -8.05 -22.39
N PHE A 9 -2.65 -7.56 -21.92
CA PHE A 9 -2.27 -7.73 -20.53
C PHE A 9 -3.30 -7.08 -19.61
N LEU A 10 -3.64 -5.82 -19.90
CA LEU A 10 -4.59 -5.09 -19.08
C LEU A 10 -6.02 -5.63 -19.23
N ASP A 11 -6.33 -6.20 -20.38
CA ASP A 11 -7.67 -6.70 -20.62
C ASP A 11 -8.08 -7.75 -19.61
N ALA A 12 -7.14 -8.65 -19.26
CA ALA A 12 -7.43 -9.70 -18.31
C ALA A 12 -7.47 -9.20 -16.86
N ASP A 13 -6.68 -8.18 -16.53
CA ASP A 13 -6.47 -7.77 -15.16
C ASP A 13 -6.93 -6.35 -14.87
N ALA A 14 -7.66 -5.73 -15.77
CA ALA A 14 -8.02 -4.32 -15.64
C ALA A 14 -8.78 -4.02 -14.36
N GLU A 15 -9.72 -4.88 -14.00
CA GLU A 15 -10.52 -4.64 -12.80
C GLU A 15 -9.67 -4.74 -11.54
N GLN A 16 -8.78 -5.72 -11.50
CA GLN A 16 -7.88 -5.88 -10.35
C GLN A 16 -6.89 -4.72 -10.26
N ALA A 17 -6.36 -4.31 -11.41
CA ALA A 17 -5.43 -3.18 -11.45
C ALA A 17 -6.12 -1.89 -10.98
N ALA A 18 -7.33 -1.66 -11.45
CA ALA A 18 -8.08 -0.47 -11.03
C ALA A 18 -8.40 -0.51 -9.54
N ALA A 19 -8.75 -1.68 -9.02
CA ALA A 19 -9.03 -1.83 -7.59
C ALA A 19 -7.79 -1.53 -6.77
N LEU A 20 -6.63 -2.02 -7.19
CA LEU A 20 -5.38 -1.74 -6.51
C LEU A 20 -5.08 -0.24 -6.50
N LEU A 21 -5.25 0.41 -7.63
CA LEU A 21 -5.01 1.84 -7.73
C LEU A 21 -5.97 2.64 -6.85
N ARG A 22 -7.25 2.23 -6.81
CA ARG A 22 -8.22 2.91 -5.95
C ARG A 22 -7.87 2.75 -4.48
N ALA A 23 -7.48 1.53 -4.10
CA ALA A 23 -7.16 1.25 -2.70
C ALA A 23 -5.93 2.02 -2.24
N ALA A 24 -4.95 2.18 -3.12
CA ALA A 24 -3.71 2.88 -2.80
C ALA A 24 -3.79 4.38 -3.06
N GLY A 25 -4.79 4.86 -3.81
CA GLY A 25 -4.84 6.22 -4.33
C GLY A 25 -5.31 7.26 -3.33
N ASN A 26 -4.59 7.37 -2.22
CA ASN A 26 -4.89 8.31 -1.15
C ASN A 26 -3.56 8.65 -0.48
N PRO A 27 -3.25 9.94 -0.27
CA PRO A 27 -1.94 10.31 0.27
C PRO A 27 -1.59 9.63 1.59
N ARG A 28 -2.55 9.53 2.49
CA ARG A 28 -2.31 8.90 3.79
C ARG A 28 -2.05 7.41 3.65
N ARG A 29 -2.81 6.74 2.78
CA ARG A 29 -2.61 5.31 2.54
C ARG A 29 -1.27 5.03 1.89
N LEU A 30 -0.86 5.88 0.94
CA LEU A 30 0.45 5.74 0.33
C LEU A 30 1.56 5.82 1.36
N LEU A 31 1.44 6.76 2.31
CA LEU A 31 2.42 6.89 3.36
C LEU A 31 2.46 5.66 4.26
N VAL A 32 1.30 5.13 4.63
CA VAL A 32 1.23 3.91 5.43
C VAL A 32 1.92 2.76 4.71
N LEU A 33 1.62 2.60 3.43
CA LEU A 33 2.22 1.51 2.65
C LEU A 33 3.73 1.66 2.56
N CYS A 34 4.22 2.88 2.36
CA CYS A 34 5.67 3.14 2.35
C CYS A 34 6.31 2.76 3.67
N LEU A 35 5.70 3.17 4.78
CA LEU A 35 6.25 2.87 6.10
C LEU A 35 6.30 1.37 6.36
N LEU A 36 5.26 0.65 5.96
CA LEU A 36 5.23 -0.80 6.16
C LEU A 36 6.28 -1.49 5.30
N ILE A 37 6.51 -1.01 4.09
CA ILE A 37 7.54 -1.58 3.23
C ILE A 37 8.91 -1.36 3.84
N GLU A 38 9.18 -0.15 4.31
CA GLU A 38 10.49 0.18 4.86
C GLU A 38 10.80 -0.58 6.13
N ASN A 39 9.80 -0.78 6.98
CA ASN A 39 10.01 -1.33 8.30
C ASN A 39 9.60 -2.79 8.43
N GLY A 40 8.95 -3.32 7.41
CA GLY A 40 8.49 -4.70 7.41
C GLY A 40 7.19 -4.88 8.15
N GLU A 41 7.13 -4.39 9.38
CA GLU A 41 5.98 -4.60 10.25
C GLU A 41 5.91 -3.43 11.23
N MET A 42 4.69 -2.92 11.47
CA MET A 42 4.53 -1.79 12.41
C MET A 42 3.20 -1.90 13.13
N SER A 43 3.21 -1.51 14.39
CA SER A 43 1.99 -1.38 15.17
C SER A 43 1.27 -0.08 14.80
N VAL A 44 -0.01 0.01 15.18
CA VAL A 44 -0.78 1.23 14.97
C VAL A 44 -0.11 2.41 15.67
N GLY A 45 0.37 2.19 16.89
CA GLY A 45 1.06 3.25 17.63
C GLY A 45 2.30 3.76 16.92
N SER A 46 3.11 2.84 16.39
CA SER A 46 4.31 3.24 15.63
C SER A 46 3.95 4.01 14.38
N LEU A 47 2.92 3.56 13.67
CA LEU A 47 2.47 4.27 12.47
C LEU A 47 2.04 5.69 12.80
N LEU A 48 1.30 5.86 13.90
CA LEU A 48 0.82 7.17 14.30
C LEU A 48 1.96 8.16 14.57
N GLU A 49 3.11 7.67 15.02
CA GLU A 49 4.25 8.54 15.28
C GLU A 49 4.79 9.21 14.01
N HIS A 50 4.50 8.63 12.86
CA HIS A 50 5.01 9.13 11.57
C HIS A 50 3.95 9.81 10.73
N LEU A 51 2.70 9.82 11.20
CA LEU A 51 1.59 10.28 10.39
C LEU A 51 0.80 11.35 11.12
N ASP A 52 0.31 12.32 10.37
CA ASP A 52 -0.55 13.36 10.92
C ASP A 52 -2.00 12.91 10.77
N LEU A 53 -2.37 11.94 11.59
CA LEU A 53 -3.69 11.32 11.57
C LEU A 53 -4.13 11.00 12.99
N SER A 54 -5.44 11.02 13.20
CA SER A 54 -5.99 10.46 14.44
C SER A 54 -5.92 8.95 14.38
N GLN A 55 -5.95 8.30 15.54
CA GLN A 55 -5.95 6.85 15.59
C GLN A 55 -7.19 6.30 14.87
N SER A 56 -8.33 6.97 15.01
CA SER A 56 -9.56 6.55 14.37
C SER A 56 -9.43 6.56 12.85
N ALA A 57 -8.85 7.64 12.30
CA ALA A 57 -8.67 7.74 10.86
C ALA A 57 -7.71 6.68 10.34
N LEU A 58 -6.60 6.47 11.05
CA LEU A 58 -5.63 5.45 10.65
C LEU A 58 -6.27 4.07 10.69
N SER A 59 -7.02 3.76 11.73
CA SER A 59 -7.69 2.47 11.85
C SER A 59 -8.65 2.22 10.69
N GLN A 60 -9.35 3.27 10.25
CA GLN A 60 -10.25 3.14 9.11
C GLN A 60 -9.49 2.87 7.81
N HIS A 61 -8.36 3.56 7.62
CA HIS A 61 -7.52 3.29 6.44
C HIS A 61 -6.99 1.86 6.46
N LEU A 62 -6.51 1.41 7.61
CA LEU A 62 -5.98 0.06 7.73
C LEU A 62 -7.05 -1.00 7.48
N ALA A 63 -8.24 -0.79 8.03
CA ALA A 63 -9.34 -1.72 7.83
C ALA A 63 -9.71 -1.83 6.36
N ARG A 64 -9.77 -0.70 5.67
CA ARG A 64 -10.10 -0.68 4.25
C ARG A 64 -9.03 -1.39 3.42
N MET A 65 -7.76 -1.10 3.69
CA MET A 65 -6.68 -1.75 2.95
C MET A 65 -6.62 -3.24 3.25
N ARG A 66 -6.96 -3.63 4.47
CA ARG A 66 -7.00 -5.04 4.83
C ARG A 66 -8.13 -5.76 4.10
N GLU A 67 -9.32 -5.14 4.05
CA GLU A 67 -10.45 -5.71 3.30
C GLU A 67 -10.11 -5.94 1.84
N GLU A 68 -9.28 -5.08 1.29
CA GLU A 68 -8.90 -5.17 -0.11
C GLU A 68 -7.63 -5.98 -0.34
N GLY A 69 -7.11 -6.58 0.72
CA GLY A 69 -6.00 -7.50 0.60
C GLY A 69 -4.63 -6.89 0.48
N LEU A 70 -4.50 -5.58 0.71
CA LEU A 70 -3.21 -4.92 0.58
C LEU A 70 -2.32 -5.16 1.80
N VAL A 71 -2.93 -5.21 2.97
CA VAL A 71 -2.21 -5.39 4.24
C VAL A 71 -2.89 -6.48 5.04
N THR A 72 -2.14 -7.02 6.00
CA THR A 72 -2.68 -7.96 6.97
C THR A 72 -2.00 -7.66 8.30
N TYR A 73 -2.37 -8.37 9.36
CA TYR A 73 -1.75 -8.16 10.66
C TYR A 73 -1.63 -9.48 11.41
N ARG A 74 -0.75 -9.46 12.40
CA ARG A 74 -0.71 -10.51 13.41
C ARG A 74 -0.92 -9.85 14.77
N ARG A 75 -1.43 -10.62 15.70
CA ARG A 75 -1.62 -10.15 17.07
C ARG A 75 -0.52 -10.70 17.94
N ALA A 76 0.08 -9.82 18.73
CA ALA A 76 1.02 -10.23 19.76
C ALA A 76 0.57 -9.55 21.04
N SER A 77 0.06 -10.35 21.98
CA SER A 77 -0.57 -9.83 23.19
C SER A 77 -1.77 -8.96 22.78
N GLN A 78 -1.79 -7.69 23.12
CA GLN A 78 -2.88 -6.80 22.76
C GLN A 78 -2.54 -5.88 21.61
N THR A 79 -1.39 -6.11 20.96
CA THR A 79 -0.91 -5.25 19.89
C THR A 79 -1.06 -5.92 18.55
N LEU A 80 -1.57 -5.18 17.58
CA LEU A 80 -1.65 -5.63 16.19
C LEU A 80 -0.48 -5.05 15.43
N TYR A 81 0.22 -5.91 14.70
CA TYR A 81 1.35 -5.53 13.86
C TYR A 81 0.96 -5.74 12.42
N TYR A 82 0.90 -4.64 11.68
CA TYR A 82 0.50 -4.68 10.27
C TYR A 82 1.69 -4.87 9.36
N ARG A 83 1.47 -5.51 8.23
CA ARG A 83 2.48 -5.70 7.21
C ARG A 83 1.83 -5.75 5.84
N ILE A 84 2.62 -5.58 4.80
CA ILE A 84 2.14 -5.70 3.43
C ILE A 84 1.79 -7.16 3.15
N ASP A 85 0.65 -7.38 2.51
CA ASP A 85 0.17 -8.72 2.18
C ASP A 85 0.15 -8.97 0.67
N ASP A 86 0.26 -7.94 -0.14
CA ASP A 86 0.18 -8.05 -1.60
C ASP A 86 1.47 -7.53 -2.20
N GLU A 87 2.21 -8.43 -2.84
CA GLU A 87 3.51 -8.07 -3.42
C GLU A 87 3.39 -7.00 -4.50
N ARG A 88 2.24 -6.91 -5.16
CA ARG A 88 2.01 -5.87 -6.17
C ARG A 88 2.10 -4.48 -5.56
N VAL A 89 1.76 -4.34 -4.28
CA VAL A 89 1.88 -3.06 -3.58
C VAL A 89 3.34 -2.61 -3.54
N ARG A 90 4.26 -3.55 -3.27
CA ARG A 90 5.69 -3.21 -3.24
C ARG A 90 6.16 -2.72 -4.60
N GLN A 91 5.72 -3.40 -5.65
CA GLN A 91 6.10 -3.02 -7.01
C GLN A 91 5.55 -1.65 -7.38
N LEU A 92 4.30 -1.39 -7.00
CA LEU A 92 3.66 -0.10 -7.27
C LEU A 92 4.39 1.04 -6.56
N ILE A 93 4.67 0.87 -5.28
CA ILE A 93 5.34 1.91 -4.50
C ILE A 93 6.76 2.13 -5.02
N ALA A 94 7.46 1.06 -5.39
CA ALA A 94 8.80 1.19 -5.97
C ALA A 94 8.77 2.01 -7.26
N ALA A 95 7.77 1.77 -8.11
CA ALA A 95 7.61 2.52 -9.34
C ALA A 95 7.35 4.00 -9.06
N LEU A 96 6.50 4.28 -8.08
CA LEU A 96 6.22 5.67 -7.71
C LEU A 96 7.46 6.36 -7.17
N LYS A 97 8.24 5.65 -6.36
CA LYS A 97 9.49 6.20 -5.85
C LYS A 97 10.43 6.58 -6.99
N ASP A 98 10.55 5.72 -7.98
CA ASP A 98 11.40 6.00 -9.12
C ASP A 98 10.91 7.22 -9.90
N ILE A 99 9.60 7.38 -10.02
CA ILE A 99 9.01 8.52 -10.72
C ILE A 99 9.34 9.82 -10.01
N TYR A 100 9.28 9.83 -8.68
CA TYR A 100 9.38 11.05 -7.89
C TYR A 100 10.74 11.27 -7.25
N SER A 101 11.72 10.43 -7.58
CA SER A 101 13.09 10.59 -7.07
C SER A 101 14.11 10.46 -8.17
N PRO A 102 13.93 11.13 -9.31
CA PRO A 102 14.84 10.96 -10.44
C PRO A 102 16.24 11.49 -10.15
N GLN A 103 16.38 12.41 -9.22
CA GLN A 103 17.68 12.98 -8.87
C GLN A 103 18.60 11.96 -8.23
N GLN A 104 18.09 10.80 -7.92
CA GLN A 104 18.92 9.73 -7.37
C GLN A 104 19.91 9.18 -8.39
N ALA A 105 19.64 9.42 -9.64
CA ALA A 105 20.51 8.92 -10.70
C ALA A 105 21.92 9.50 -10.63
#